data_8b1f43eac3b59382d307a019a7dfcd36
#
_entry.id   8b1f43eac3b59382d307a019a7dfcd36
#
_cell.length_a   1.000
_cell.length_b   1.000
_cell.length_c   1.000
_cell.angle_alpha   90.00
_cell.angle_beta   90.00
_cell.angle_gamma   90.00
#
_symmetry.space_group_name_H-M   'P 1'
#
loop_
_entity.id
_entity.type
_entity.pdbx_description
1 polymer ?
#
loop_
_entity_poly.entity_id
_entity_poly.type
_entity_poly.pdbx_seq_one_letter_code
_entity_poly.pdbx_strand_id
1 'polypeptide(L)'
;MKQMLLHLDEVLDFITANNLSFTEGLVKLTSHEIDFKEANMIRSMVKVGAFPHHKELNDFDFEFQSSINEQEIRDFETLRFLEAAENIVFLGSSGVGKTHLATSIGIAAAKKRYSTYFIKCHDLIQQLKKAKLENRLEARLRHFFKYKLLIIDELGYLPIEKNDAKLFFQLIDLRYEKRSTILTTNINFNSWDDVFYDPVIANAILDRILHHAHVINITGKSYRLREYMIQDDE
;
A
#
# COMPACT_ATOMS: atom_id res chain seq x y z
N MET A 1 27.24 -14.54 2.14
CA MET A 1 28.54 -14.68 2.87
C MET A 1 29.50 -13.52 2.63
N LYS A 2 29.10 -12.49 1.87
CA LYS A 2 29.95 -11.33 1.57
C LYS A 2 30.20 -10.45 2.81
N GLN A 3 29.16 -10.27 3.66
CA GLN A 3 29.28 -9.48 4.88
C GLN A 3 30.08 -10.20 5.96
N MET A 4 29.98 -11.51 6.05
CA MET A 4 30.83 -12.30 6.96
C MET A 4 32.32 -12.08 6.68
N LEU A 5 32.71 -12.00 5.39
CA LEU A 5 34.11 -11.73 5.02
C LEU A 5 34.50 -10.28 5.36
N LEU A 6 33.64 -9.32 5.17
CA LEU A 6 33.93 -7.91 5.46
C LEU A 6 34.08 -7.63 6.96
N HIS A 7 33.40 -8.36 7.83
CA HIS A 7 33.43 -8.17 9.28
C HIS A 7 34.26 -9.24 10.01
N LEU A 8 34.99 -10.06 9.28
CA LEU A 8 35.75 -11.18 9.87
C LEU A 8 36.79 -10.69 10.89
N ASP A 9 37.63 -9.74 10.49
CA ASP A 9 38.70 -9.22 11.34
C ASP A 9 38.14 -8.50 12.57
N GLU A 10 37.09 -7.66 12.38
CA GLU A 10 36.40 -6.99 13.47
C GLU A 10 35.83 -7.97 14.51
N VAL A 11 35.24 -9.09 14.05
CA VAL A 11 34.68 -10.11 14.93
C VAL A 11 35.77 -10.91 15.62
N LEU A 12 36.91 -11.20 14.95
CA LEU A 12 38.06 -11.87 15.57
C LEU A 12 38.67 -11.02 16.69
N ASP A 13 38.86 -9.72 16.45
CA ASP A 13 39.33 -8.77 17.47
C ASP A 13 38.36 -8.70 18.65
N PHE A 14 37.05 -8.66 18.37
CA PHE A 14 36.01 -8.64 19.40
C PHE A 14 36.02 -9.91 20.27
N ILE A 15 36.19 -11.11 19.66
CA ILE A 15 36.29 -12.39 20.38
C ILE A 15 37.51 -12.36 21.31
N THR A 16 38.64 -11.92 20.79
CA THR A 16 39.89 -11.87 21.54
C THR A 16 39.81 -10.89 22.71
N ALA A 17 39.30 -9.69 22.47
CA ALA A 17 39.18 -8.64 23.49
C ALA A 17 38.21 -9.00 24.64
N ASN A 18 37.16 -9.77 24.35
CA ASN A 18 36.15 -10.15 25.31
C ASN A 18 36.25 -11.61 25.81
N ASN A 19 37.29 -12.33 25.44
CA ASN A 19 37.51 -13.74 25.79
C ASN A 19 36.30 -14.64 25.49
N LEU A 20 35.67 -14.44 24.31
CA LEU A 20 34.50 -15.17 23.88
C LEU A 20 34.85 -16.49 23.19
N SER A 21 33.91 -17.41 23.15
CA SER A 21 34.04 -18.67 22.43
C SER A 21 33.95 -18.47 20.91
N PHE A 22 34.52 -19.40 20.14
CA PHE A 22 34.37 -19.44 18.68
C PHE A 22 32.90 -19.45 18.25
N THR A 23 32.04 -20.14 19.00
CA THR A 23 30.58 -20.22 18.71
C THR A 23 29.92 -18.85 18.80
N GLU A 24 30.23 -18.06 19.82
CA GLU A 24 29.71 -16.71 20.00
C GLU A 24 30.19 -15.78 18.87
N GLY A 25 31.44 -15.91 18.48
CA GLY A 25 31.98 -15.19 17.32
C GLY A 25 31.26 -15.54 16.01
N LEU A 26 31.03 -16.85 15.81
CA LEU A 26 30.31 -17.33 14.62
C LEU A 26 28.87 -16.80 14.57
N VAL A 27 28.16 -16.78 15.70
CA VAL A 27 26.82 -16.19 15.81
C VAL A 27 26.86 -14.70 15.43
N LYS A 28 27.81 -13.93 15.97
CA LYS A 28 27.98 -12.51 15.64
C LYS A 28 28.30 -12.31 14.17
N LEU A 29 29.18 -13.13 13.60
CA LEU A 29 29.54 -13.05 12.19
C LEU A 29 28.37 -13.38 11.25
N THR A 30 27.56 -14.38 11.60
CA THR A 30 26.37 -14.76 10.84
C THR A 30 25.26 -13.71 10.94
N SER A 31 25.12 -13.01 12.09
CA SER A 31 24.12 -11.95 12.23
C SER A 31 24.36 -10.82 11.21
N HIS A 32 25.60 -10.38 10.99
CA HIS A 32 25.91 -9.36 9.97
C HIS A 32 25.44 -9.75 8.55
N GLU A 33 25.56 -11.03 8.19
CA GLU A 33 25.09 -11.51 6.89
C GLU A 33 23.57 -11.58 6.82
N ILE A 34 22.90 -11.98 7.91
CA ILE A 34 21.44 -12.04 8.02
C ILE A 34 20.86 -10.64 7.91
N ASP A 35 21.34 -9.69 8.70
CA ASP A 35 20.88 -8.31 8.72
C ASP A 35 21.00 -7.64 7.35
N PHE A 36 22.13 -7.88 6.68
CA PHE A 36 22.35 -7.37 5.32
C PHE A 36 21.36 -7.98 4.30
N LYS A 37 21.14 -9.29 4.36
CA LYS A 37 20.19 -9.97 3.46
C LYS A 37 18.76 -9.49 3.72
N GLU A 38 18.39 -9.32 4.99
CA GLU A 38 17.08 -8.78 5.36
C GLU A 38 16.88 -7.36 4.86
N ALA A 39 17.85 -6.47 5.09
CA ALA A 39 17.80 -5.11 4.60
C ALA A 39 17.68 -5.03 3.06
N ASN A 40 18.39 -5.89 2.34
CA ASN A 40 18.32 -5.96 0.88
C ASN A 40 16.98 -6.51 0.40
N MET A 41 16.43 -7.50 1.08
CA MET A 41 15.11 -8.05 0.77
C MET A 41 14.02 -6.98 0.97
N ILE A 42 14.04 -6.28 2.10
CA ILE A 42 13.10 -5.18 2.39
C ILE A 42 13.20 -4.10 1.30
N ARG A 43 14.41 -3.64 0.95
CA ARG A 43 14.61 -2.67 -0.15
C ARG A 43 14.03 -3.17 -1.47
N SER A 44 14.23 -4.44 -1.79
CA SER A 44 13.69 -5.05 -3.01
C SER A 44 12.16 -5.09 -2.99
N MET A 45 11.54 -5.44 -1.86
CA MET A 45 10.08 -5.48 -1.74
C MET A 45 9.45 -4.09 -1.84
N VAL A 46 10.06 -3.09 -1.20
CA VAL A 46 9.63 -1.68 -1.33
C VAL A 46 9.75 -1.20 -2.78
N LYS A 47 10.86 -1.54 -3.45
CA LYS A 47 11.06 -1.20 -4.87
C LYS A 47 10.02 -1.85 -5.79
N VAL A 48 9.72 -3.14 -5.57
CA VAL A 48 8.71 -3.89 -6.33
C VAL A 48 7.30 -3.35 -6.07
N GLY A 49 7.06 -2.80 -4.88
CA GLY A 49 5.78 -2.21 -4.49
C GLY A 49 5.34 -1.03 -5.33
N ALA A 50 6.21 -0.45 -6.16
CA ALA A 50 5.94 0.66 -7.09
C ALA A 50 5.33 1.90 -6.41
N PHE A 51 5.71 2.17 -5.17
CA PHE A 51 5.20 3.30 -4.39
C PHE A 51 5.59 4.65 -5.02
N PRO A 52 4.69 5.66 -5.05
CA PRO A 52 4.95 6.97 -5.65
C PRO A 52 5.96 7.81 -4.86
N HIS A 53 6.14 7.51 -3.59
CA HIS A 53 7.10 8.16 -2.68
C HIS A 53 7.45 7.20 -1.52
N HIS A 54 8.47 7.56 -0.73
CA HIS A 54 8.93 6.76 0.43
C HIS A 54 8.56 7.39 1.78
N LYS A 55 7.49 8.19 1.83
CA LYS A 55 7.00 8.76 3.08
C LYS A 55 6.34 7.68 3.93
N GLU A 56 6.69 7.68 5.22
CA GLU A 56 6.14 6.79 6.22
C GLU A 56 5.02 7.47 7.02
N LEU A 57 4.39 6.75 7.92
CA LEU A 57 3.28 7.30 8.70
C LEU A 57 3.74 8.43 9.65
N ASN A 58 4.98 8.37 10.14
CA ASN A 58 5.57 9.42 10.97
C ASN A 58 5.80 10.74 10.22
N ASP A 59 5.78 10.72 8.89
CA ASP A 59 5.87 11.92 8.06
C ASP A 59 4.50 12.57 7.82
N PHE A 60 3.42 11.98 8.36
CA PHE A 60 2.07 12.51 8.21
C PHE A 60 1.73 13.48 9.32
N ASP A 61 1.21 14.66 8.96
CA ASP A 61 0.81 15.72 9.87
C ASP A 61 -0.64 15.49 10.35
N PHE A 62 -0.80 14.77 11.46
CA PHE A 62 -2.10 14.50 12.06
C PHE A 62 -2.72 15.74 12.72
N GLU A 63 -1.93 16.69 13.17
CA GLU A 63 -2.43 17.95 13.76
C GLU A 63 -3.13 18.78 12.70
N PHE A 64 -2.56 18.83 11.49
CA PHE A 64 -3.19 19.49 10.35
C PHE A 64 -4.46 18.78 9.88
N GLN A 65 -4.51 17.45 9.97
CA GLN A 65 -5.66 16.61 9.56
C GLN A 65 -6.42 16.06 10.78
N SER A 66 -6.94 16.96 11.60
CA SER A 66 -7.65 16.62 12.85
C SER A 66 -8.94 15.80 12.68
N SER A 67 -9.43 15.62 11.44
CA SER A 67 -10.59 14.77 11.13
C SER A 67 -10.28 13.27 11.17
N ILE A 68 -9.00 12.89 11.31
CA ILE A 68 -8.56 11.49 11.30
C ILE A 68 -8.21 11.07 12.73
N ASN A 69 -8.67 9.89 13.13
CA ASN A 69 -8.20 9.26 14.35
C ASN A 69 -6.80 8.65 14.14
N GLU A 70 -5.76 9.30 14.68
CA GLU A 70 -4.37 8.86 14.56
C GLU A 70 -4.19 7.42 15.06
N GLN A 71 -4.81 7.05 16.18
CA GLN A 71 -4.67 5.71 16.75
C GLN A 71 -5.21 4.63 15.83
N GLU A 72 -6.34 4.88 15.16
CA GLU A 72 -6.91 3.97 14.17
C GLU A 72 -5.98 3.79 12.96
N ILE A 73 -5.39 4.87 12.46
CA ILE A 73 -4.43 4.80 11.35
C ILE A 73 -3.15 4.04 11.76
N ARG A 74 -2.65 4.28 12.97
CA ARG A 74 -1.48 3.56 13.50
C ARG A 74 -1.75 2.07 13.71
N ASP A 75 -3.00 1.69 14.03
CA ASP A 75 -3.36 0.28 14.15
C ASP A 75 -3.23 -0.47 12.82
N PHE A 76 -3.43 0.19 11.68
CA PHE A 76 -3.19 -0.43 10.37
C PHE A 76 -1.72 -0.81 10.12
N GLU A 77 -0.74 -0.17 10.78
CA GLU A 77 0.67 -0.60 10.71
C GLU A 77 0.92 -1.94 11.43
N THR A 78 0.00 -2.38 12.28
CA THR A 78 0.05 -3.74 12.86
C THR A 78 -0.18 -4.81 11.79
N LEU A 79 -0.90 -4.47 10.70
CA LEU A 79 -1.24 -5.30 9.54
C LEU A 79 -2.23 -6.44 9.84
N ARG A 80 -2.95 -6.38 10.97
CA ARG A 80 -3.97 -7.39 11.31
C ARG A 80 -5.06 -7.51 10.24
N PHE A 81 -5.44 -6.39 9.62
CA PHE A 81 -6.41 -6.38 8.53
C PHE A 81 -6.00 -7.26 7.34
N LEU A 82 -4.69 -7.48 7.12
CA LEU A 82 -4.20 -8.38 6.07
C LEU A 82 -4.50 -9.86 6.40
N GLU A 83 -4.47 -10.23 7.66
CA GLU A 83 -4.75 -11.60 8.10
C GLU A 83 -6.24 -11.91 7.92
N ALA A 84 -7.10 -10.96 8.27
CA ALA A 84 -8.55 -11.04 8.11
C ALA A 84 -9.04 -10.82 6.66
N ALA A 85 -8.15 -10.47 5.73
CA ALA A 85 -8.46 -10.09 4.35
C ALA A 85 -9.43 -8.89 4.25
N GLU A 86 -9.37 -7.98 5.22
CA GLU A 86 -10.15 -6.74 5.23
C GLU A 86 -9.57 -5.69 4.31
N ASN A 87 -10.42 -4.77 3.85
CA ASN A 87 -10.06 -3.65 3.00
C ASN A 87 -9.92 -2.35 3.82
N ILE A 88 -9.25 -1.35 3.24
CA ILE A 88 -9.25 0.01 3.74
C ILE A 88 -9.67 0.94 2.62
N VAL A 89 -10.60 1.85 2.88
CA VAL A 89 -11.04 2.85 1.92
C VAL A 89 -10.81 4.25 2.49
N PHE A 90 -9.91 5.00 1.87
CA PHE A 90 -9.70 6.41 2.17
C PHE A 90 -10.57 7.25 1.24
N LEU A 91 -11.55 7.93 1.82
CA LEU A 91 -12.46 8.86 1.15
C LEU A 91 -12.14 10.30 1.55
N GLY A 92 -12.18 11.24 0.62
CA GLY A 92 -12.02 12.67 0.93
C GLY A 92 -11.56 13.49 -0.27
N SER A 93 -11.54 14.81 -0.13
CA SER A 93 -11.17 15.75 -1.18
C SER A 93 -9.71 15.60 -1.64
N SER A 94 -9.32 16.29 -2.71
CA SER A 94 -7.94 16.26 -3.20
C SER A 94 -7.00 16.95 -2.20
N GLY A 95 -5.78 16.39 -2.03
CA GLY A 95 -4.74 16.98 -1.19
C GLY A 95 -4.84 16.70 0.31
N VAL A 96 -5.85 15.97 0.80
CA VAL A 96 -6.03 15.68 2.24
C VAL A 96 -5.13 14.56 2.79
N GLY A 97 -4.30 13.92 1.97
CA GLY A 97 -3.31 12.93 2.42
C GLY A 97 -3.67 11.46 2.19
N LYS A 98 -4.76 11.13 1.47
CA LYS A 98 -5.18 9.74 1.18
C LYS A 98 -4.05 8.86 0.62
N THR A 99 -3.41 9.32 -0.44
CA THR A 99 -2.29 8.60 -1.09
C THR A 99 -1.09 8.44 -0.15
N HIS A 100 -0.84 9.42 0.72
CA HIS A 100 0.22 9.33 1.74
C HIS A 100 -0.09 8.19 2.71
N LEU A 101 -1.27 8.18 3.32
CA LEU A 101 -1.67 7.12 4.26
C LEU A 101 -1.67 5.74 3.61
N ALA A 102 -2.26 5.61 2.42
CA ALA A 102 -2.26 4.34 1.67
C ALA A 102 -0.84 3.84 1.39
N THR A 103 0.06 4.75 0.99
CA THR A 103 1.46 4.41 0.68
C THR A 103 2.24 4.04 1.94
N SER A 104 2.09 4.76 3.04
CA SER A 104 2.80 4.48 4.30
C SER A 104 2.42 3.10 4.87
N ILE A 105 1.14 2.74 4.86
CA ILE A 105 0.67 1.40 5.25
C ILE A 105 1.24 0.34 4.30
N GLY A 106 1.27 0.61 2.99
CA GLY A 106 1.87 -0.27 1.99
C GLY A 106 3.36 -0.50 2.20
N ILE A 107 4.12 0.55 2.54
CA ILE A 107 5.54 0.46 2.88
C ILE A 107 5.74 -0.36 4.16
N ALA A 108 4.91 -0.14 5.20
CA ALA A 108 4.95 -0.93 6.42
C ALA A 108 4.70 -2.43 6.13
N ALA A 109 3.73 -2.75 5.27
CA ALA A 109 3.47 -4.11 4.83
C ALA A 109 4.66 -4.72 4.05
N ALA A 110 5.25 -3.97 3.13
CA ALA A 110 6.43 -4.41 2.37
C ALA A 110 7.65 -4.64 3.29
N LYS A 111 7.88 -3.78 4.29
CA LYS A 111 8.91 -3.95 5.31
C LYS A 111 8.73 -5.23 6.14
N LYS A 112 7.48 -5.61 6.42
CA LYS A 112 7.13 -6.88 7.08
C LYS A 112 7.00 -8.07 6.11
N ARG A 113 7.52 -7.92 4.88
CA ARG A 113 7.61 -8.97 3.84
C ARG A 113 6.28 -9.42 3.24
N TYR A 114 5.19 -8.64 3.41
CA TYR A 114 3.96 -8.88 2.66
C TYR A 114 4.13 -8.38 1.22
N SER A 115 3.74 -9.21 0.26
CA SER A 115 3.74 -8.81 -1.16
C SER A 115 2.72 -7.69 -1.37
N THR A 116 3.24 -6.48 -1.67
CA THR A 116 2.44 -5.27 -1.82
C THR A 116 2.69 -4.66 -3.18
N TYR A 117 1.65 -4.08 -3.77
CA TYR A 117 1.76 -3.36 -5.04
C TYR A 117 0.86 -2.13 -5.04
N PHE A 118 1.41 -1.01 -5.47
CA PHE A 118 0.69 0.25 -5.65
C PHE A 118 0.43 0.48 -7.14
N ILE A 119 -0.79 0.89 -7.49
CA ILE A 119 -1.15 1.26 -8.85
C ILE A 119 -2.24 2.32 -8.84
N LYS A 120 -2.17 3.29 -9.76
CA LYS A 120 -3.29 4.19 -10.01
C LYS A 120 -4.42 3.44 -10.70
N CYS A 121 -5.67 3.79 -10.36
CA CYS A 121 -6.84 3.14 -10.94
C CYS A 121 -6.84 3.20 -12.47
N HIS A 122 -6.50 4.35 -13.05
CA HIS A 122 -6.40 4.52 -14.50
C HIS A 122 -5.41 3.53 -15.12
N ASP A 123 -4.20 3.42 -14.56
CA ASP A 123 -3.15 2.53 -15.08
C ASP A 123 -3.53 1.05 -14.94
N LEU A 124 -4.22 0.69 -13.85
CA LEU A 124 -4.79 -0.63 -13.66
C LEU A 124 -5.76 -0.98 -14.79
N ILE A 125 -6.72 -0.10 -15.04
CA ILE A 125 -7.72 -0.28 -16.11
C ILE A 125 -7.03 -0.43 -17.48
N GLN A 126 -6.07 0.45 -17.81
CA GLN A 126 -5.33 0.35 -19.08
C GLN A 126 -4.58 -0.97 -19.23
N GLN A 127 -3.96 -1.46 -18.15
CA GLN A 127 -3.29 -2.76 -18.17
C GLN A 127 -4.27 -3.93 -18.37
N LEU A 128 -5.45 -3.88 -17.76
CA LEU A 128 -6.48 -4.90 -17.93
C LEU A 128 -7.07 -4.86 -19.36
N LYS A 129 -7.35 -3.66 -19.92
CA LYS A 129 -7.79 -3.47 -21.32
C LYS A 129 -6.78 -4.08 -22.28
N LYS A 130 -5.52 -3.71 -22.16
CA LYS A 130 -4.43 -4.24 -23.00
C LYS A 130 -4.35 -5.76 -22.91
N ALA A 131 -4.38 -6.31 -21.69
CA ALA A 131 -4.33 -7.76 -21.50
C ALA A 131 -5.53 -8.48 -22.11
N LYS A 132 -6.73 -7.89 -22.08
CA LYS A 132 -7.91 -8.41 -22.74
C LYS A 132 -7.74 -8.47 -24.25
N LEU A 133 -7.25 -7.39 -24.89
CA LEU A 133 -6.99 -7.35 -26.33
C LEU A 133 -5.94 -8.38 -26.77
N GLU A 134 -4.98 -8.67 -25.90
CA GLU A 134 -3.91 -9.63 -26.16
C GLU A 134 -4.28 -11.07 -25.73
N ASN A 135 -5.55 -11.36 -25.38
CA ASN A 135 -6.02 -12.65 -24.88
C ASN A 135 -5.25 -13.16 -23.65
N ARG A 136 -4.75 -12.25 -22.80
CA ARG A 136 -3.96 -12.55 -21.58
C ARG A 136 -4.61 -12.00 -20.30
N LEU A 137 -5.92 -11.69 -20.33
CA LEU A 137 -6.64 -11.08 -19.21
C LEU A 137 -6.52 -11.92 -17.94
N GLU A 138 -6.73 -13.25 -18.02
CA GLU A 138 -6.66 -14.12 -16.85
C GLU A 138 -5.28 -14.09 -16.19
N ALA A 139 -4.22 -14.13 -16.97
CA ALA A 139 -2.85 -14.02 -16.45
C ALA A 139 -2.59 -12.68 -15.75
N ARG A 140 -3.16 -11.56 -16.28
CA ARG A 140 -3.04 -10.22 -15.68
C ARG A 140 -3.86 -10.12 -14.40
N LEU A 141 -5.07 -10.66 -14.35
CA LEU A 141 -5.88 -10.72 -13.13
C LEU A 141 -5.16 -11.53 -12.03
N ARG A 142 -4.61 -12.69 -12.37
CA ARG A 142 -3.80 -13.50 -11.46
C ARG A 142 -2.53 -12.77 -11.00
N HIS A 143 -1.93 -11.96 -11.85
CA HIS A 143 -0.78 -11.12 -11.47
C HIS A 143 -1.13 -10.15 -10.34
N PHE A 144 -2.26 -9.44 -10.41
CA PHE A 144 -2.71 -8.55 -9.34
C PHE A 144 -3.26 -9.30 -8.13
N PHE A 145 -3.85 -10.47 -8.33
CA PHE A 145 -4.34 -11.32 -7.24
C PHE A 145 -3.23 -11.84 -6.32
N LYS A 146 -2.04 -12.12 -6.83
CA LYS A 146 -0.93 -12.68 -6.02
C LYS A 146 -0.44 -11.75 -4.92
N TYR A 147 -0.64 -10.42 -5.06
CA TYR A 147 -0.27 -9.48 -4.02
C TYR A 147 -1.20 -9.60 -2.81
N LYS A 148 -0.61 -9.77 -1.61
CA LYS A 148 -1.39 -9.83 -0.35
C LYS A 148 -2.11 -8.50 -0.12
N LEU A 149 -1.44 -7.38 -0.43
CA LEU A 149 -1.99 -6.04 -0.40
C LEU A 149 -1.89 -5.38 -1.78
N LEU A 150 -3.01 -4.94 -2.33
CA LEU A 150 -3.08 -4.12 -3.54
C LEU A 150 -3.59 -2.74 -3.17
N ILE A 151 -2.83 -1.70 -3.53
CA ILE A 151 -3.24 -0.32 -3.34
C ILE A 151 -3.70 0.21 -4.69
N ILE A 152 -4.97 0.62 -4.77
CA ILE A 152 -5.58 1.21 -5.96
C ILE A 152 -5.87 2.67 -5.64
N ASP A 153 -5.07 3.56 -6.20
CA ASP A 153 -5.12 5.00 -5.92
C ASP A 153 -5.94 5.75 -6.98
N GLU A 154 -6.56 6.86 -6.57
CA GLU A 154 -7.29 7.79 -7.45
C GLU A 154 -8.50 7.17 -8.18
N LEU A 155 -9.26 6.29 -7.54
CA LEU A 155 -10.52 5.80 -8.12
C LEU A 155 -11.54 6.95 -8.21
N GLY A 156 -12.17 7.09 -9.38
CA GLY A 156 -13.17 8.11 -9.66
C GLY A 156 -12.62 9.43 -10.23
N TYR A 157 -11.29 9.61 -10.33
CA TYR A 157 -10.71 10.80 -10.98
C TYR A 157 -11.02 10.88 -12.48
N LEU A 158 -11.10 9.72 -13.12
CA LEU A 158 -11.48 9.61 -14.52
C LEU A 158 -12.65 8.62 -14.62
N PRO A 159 -13.63 8.87 -15.52
CA PRO A 159 -14.72 7.96 -15.74
C PRO A 159 -14.22 6.63 -16.31
N ILE A 160 -14.85 5.53 -15.90
CA ILE A 160 -14.51 4.16 -16.32
C ILE A 160 -15.61 3.67 -17.25
N GLU A 161 -15.28 3.42 -18.51
CA GLU A 161 -16.23 2.90 -19.49
C GLU A 161 -16.89 1.58 -19.02
N LYS A 162 -18.15 1.35 -19.39
CA LYS A 162 -18.93 0.18 -18.95
C LYS A 162 -18.21 -1.16 -19.18
N ASN A 163 -17.48 -1.31 -20.27
CA ASN A 163 -16.73 -2.54 -20.55
C ASN A 163 -15.50 -2.69 -19.64
N ASP A 164 -14.92 -1.58 -19.23
CA ASP A 164 -13.76 -1.53 -18.34
C ASP A 164 -14.18 -1.75 -16.89
N ALA A 165 -15.35 -1.25 -16.50
CA ALA A 165 -15.97 -1.52 -15.21
C ALA A 165 -16.09 -3.03 -14.94
N LYS A 166 -16.43 -3.82 -15.97
CA LYS A 166 -16.47 -5.29 -15.88
C LYS A 166 -15.09 -5.89 -15.60
N LEU A 167 -14.02 -5.32 -16.14
CA LEU A 167 -12.66 -5.81 -15.90
C LEU A 167 -12.22 -5.50 -14.45
N PHE A 168 -12.54 -4.28 -13.98
CA PHE A 168 -12.30 -3.90 -12.62
C PHE A 168 -13.07 -4.78 -11.63
N PHE A 169 -14.37 -5.00 -11.89
CA PHE A 169 -15.19 -5.90 -11.10
C PHE A 169 -14.58 -7.31 -11.00
N GLN A 170 -14.11 -7.90 -12.11
CA GLN A 170 -13.48 -9.23 -12.08
C GLN A 170 -12.26 -9.29 -11.16
N LEU A 171 -11.47 -8.22 -11.10
CA LEU A 171 -10.32 -8.15 -10.18
C LEU A 171 -10.79 -8.07 -8.72
N ILE A 172 -11.77 -7.20 -8.42
CA ILE A 172 -12.29 -7.04 -7.06
C ILE A 172 -12.96 -8.34 -6.57
N ASP A 173 -13.76 -8.97 -7.41
CA ASP A 173 -14.40 -10.26 -7.13
C ASP A 173 -13.37 -11.38 -6.87
N LEU A 174 -12.31 -11.44 -7.67
CA LEU A 174 -11.24 -12.41 -7.48
C LEU A 174 -10.55 -12.24 -6.13
N ARG A 175 -10.38 -10.98 -5.65
CA ARG A 175 -9.70 -10.63 -4.40
C ARG A 175 -10.60 -10.70 -3.17
N TYR A 176 -11.92 -10.61 -3.35
CA TYR A 176 -12.92 -10.59 -2.29
C TYR A 176 -12.70 -11.73 -1.28
N GLU A 177 -12.66 -11.38 0.01
CA GLU A 177 -12.40 -12.27 1.16
C GLU A 177 -11.09 -13.10 1.12
N LYS A 178 -10.20 -12.82 0.17
CA LYS A 178 -8.94 -13.58 0.00
C LYS A 178 -7.70 -12.70 0.12
N ARG A 179 -7.81 -11.44 -0.25
CA ARG A 179 -6.71 -10.49 -0.31
C ARG A 179 -7.19 -9.10 0.03
N SER A 180 -6.40 -8.35 0.78
CA SER A 180 -6.74 -6.98 1.16
C SER A 180 -6.46 -5.98 0.05
N THR A 181 -7.34 -4.99 -0.07
CA THR A 181 -7.19 -3.87 -0.98
C THR A 181 -7.28 -2.57 -0.20
N ILE A 182 -6.33 -1.66 -0.42
CA ILE A 182 -6.48 -0.26 -0.01
C ILE A 182 -6.94 0.52 -1.23
N LEU A 183 -7.98 1.31 -1.06
CA LEU A 183 -8.55 2.12 -2.12
C LEU A 183 -8.60 3.57 -1.69
N THR A 184 -8.20 4.48 -2.57
CA THR A 184 -8.40 5.92 -2.34
C THR A 184 -9.36 6.49 -3.36
N THR A 185 -10.28 7.34 -2.90
CA THR A 185 -11.28 7.98 -3.74
C THR A 185 -11.63 9.37 -3.23
N ASN A 186 -12.02 10.25 -4.12
CA ASN A 186 -12.61 11.55 -3.81
C ASN A 186 -14.14 11.58 -4.08
N ILE A 187 -14.69 10.47 -4.54
CA ILE A 187 -16.10 10.36 -4.92
C ILE A 187 -16.87 9.61 -3.84
N ASN A 188 -17.96 10.19 -3.37
CA ASN A 188 -18.87 9.51 -2.45
C ASN A 188 -19.44 8.24 -3.08
N PHE A 189 -19.68 7.22 -2.27
CA PHE A 189 -20.18 5.93 -2.73
C PHE A 189 -21.49 6.03 -3.50
N ASN A 190 -22.38 6.96 -3.13
CA ASN A 190 -23.65 7.20 -3.83
C ASN A 190 -23.48 7.73 -5.27
N SER A 191 -22.29 8.21 -5.63
CA SER A 191 -21.99 8.73 -6.98
C SER A 191 -21.08 7.77 -7.78
N TRP A 192 -20.91 6.54 -7.34
CA TRP A 192 -20.14 5.55 -8.09
C TRP A 192 -20.82 5.10 -9.37
N ASP A 193 -22.15 5.23 -9.44
CA ASP A 193 -22.92 4.99 -10.66
C ASP A 193 -22.45 5.89 -11.81
N ASP A 194 -22.09 7.14 -11.52
CA ASP A 194 -21.56 8.08 -12.51
C ASP A 194 -20.13 7.71 -12.94
N VAL A 195 -19.35 7.14 -12.02
CA VAL A 195 -17.96 6.71 -12.32
C VAL A 195 -17.92 5.51 -13.24
N PHE A 196 -18.78 4.52 -13.01
CA PHE A 196 -18.76 3.24 -13.72
C PHE A 196 -19.77 3.16 -14.88
N TYR A 197 -20.64 4.17 -15.06
CA TYR A 197 -21.72 4.20 -16.07
C TYR A 197 -22.60 2.94 -16.08
N ASP A 198 -22.65 2.21 -14.96
CA ASP A 198 -23.46 1.03 -14.79
C ASP A 198 -23.77 0.82 -13.29
N PRO A 199 -24.97 1.22 -12.84
CA PRO A 199 -25.37 1.12 -11.43
C PRO A 199 -25.28 -0.31 -10.87
N VAL A 200 -25.56 -1.32 -11.69
CA VAL A 200 -25.51 -2.72 -11.25
C VAL A 200 -24.06 -3.14 -10.94
N ILE A 201 -23.13 -2.76 -11.81
CA ILE A 201 -21.70 -3.07 -11.62
C ILE A 201 -21.14 -2.23 -10.47
N ALA A 202 -21.49 -0.94 -10.38
CA ALA A 202 -21.07 -0.06 -9.29
C ALA A 202 -21.48 -0.63 -7.93
N ASN A 203 -22.75 -1.02 -7.77
CA ASN A 203 -23.24 -1.62 -6.54
C ASN A 203 -22.58 -2.96 -6.22
N ALA A 204 -22.32 -3.79 -7.24
CA ALA A 204 -21.62 -5.07 -7.04
C ALA A 204 -20.15 -4.89 -6.63
N ILE A 205 -19.48 -3.83 -7.10
CA ILE A 205 -18.12 -3.46 -6.68
C ILE A 205 -18.14 -2.96 -5.24
N LEU A 206 -19.06 -2.03 -4.92
CA LEU A 206 -19.22 -1.48 -3.58
C LEU A 206 -19.50 -2.56 -2.55
N ASP A 207 -20.42 -3.47 -2.83
CA ASP A 207 -20.76 -4.59 -1.95
C ASP A 207 -19.52 -5.38 -1.55
N ARG A 208 -18.66 -5.73 -2.51
CA ARG A 208 -17.44 -6.51 -2.25
C ARG A 208 -16.33 -5.72 -1.56
N ILE A 209 -16.19 -4.44 -1.88
CA ILE A 209 -15.14 -3.61 -1.27
C ILE A 209 -15.51 -3.28 0.17
N LEU A 210 -16.79 -2.94 0.43
CA LEU A 210 -17.23 -2.42 1.73
C LEU A 210 -17.65 -3.51 2.72
N HIS A 211 -17.92 -4.73 2.28
CA HIS A 211 -18.39 -5.81 3.15
C HIS A 211 -17.48 -6.03 4.37
N HIS A 212 -16.17 -6.02 4.17
CA HIS A 212 -15.18 -6.09 5.24
C HIS A 212 -14.16 -4.96 5.04
N ALA A 213 -14.57 -3.72 5.34
CA ALA A 213 -13.71 -2.56 5.12
C ALA A 213 -13.73 -1.58 6.28
N HIS A 214 -12.55 -1.00 6.54
CA HIS A 214 -12.40 0.21 7.33
C HIS A 214 -12.52 1.42 6.40
N VAL A 215 -13.54 2.25 6.62
CA VAL A 215 -13.78 3.45 5.79
C VAL A 215 -13.32 4.68 6.56
N ILE A 216 -12.28 5.31 6.08
CA ILE A 216 -11.69 6.52 6.68
C ILE A 216 -12.09 7.74 5.82
N ASN A 217 -12.98 8.55 6.35
CA ASN A 217 -13.42 9.79 5.70
C ASN A 217 -12.57 10.98 6.18
N ILE A 218 -11.83 11.59 5.27
CA ILE A 218 -10.91 12.70 5.54
C ILE A 218 -11.54 13.99 5.04
N THR A 219 -12.06 14.82 5.97
CA THR A 219 -12.80 16.06 5.66
C THR A 219 -11.97 17.33 5.81
N GLY A 220 -10.68 17.21 6.11
CA GLY A 220 -9.78 18.33 6.36
C GLY A 220 -9.43 19.17 5.11
N LYS A 221 -8.68 20.24 5.34
CA LYS A 221 -8.16 21.12 4.28
C LYS A 221 -7.07 20.42 3.45
N SER A 222 -6.86 20.91 2.21
CA SER A 222 -5.80 20.41 1.36
C SER A 222 -4.42 20.79 1.91
N TYR A 223 -3.58 19.80 2.23
CA TYR A 223 -2.19 20.03 2.65
C TYR A 223 -1.34 20.67 1.55
N ARG A 224 -1.66 20.39 0.27
CA ARG A 224 -0.96 20.98 -0.88
C ARG A 224 -1.17 22.49 -1.00
N LEU A 225 -2.26 23.00 -0.43
CA LEU A 225 -2.60 24.43 -0.44
C LEU A 225 -2.25 25.12 0.87
N ARG A 226 -1.57 24.45 1.81
CA ARG A 226 -1.25 24.97 3.15
C ARG A 226 -0.52 26.32 3.09
N GLU A 227 0.47 26.45 2.25
CA GLU A 227 1.27 27.68 2.14
C GLU A 227 0.47 28.87 1.58
N TYR A 228 -0.50 28.60 0.71
CA TYR A 228 -1.38 29.65 0.16
C TYR A 228 -2.45 30.11 1.15
N MET A 229 -2.88 29.24 2.08
CA MET A 229 -3.90 29.58 3.09
C MET A 229 -3.34 30.43 4.23
N ILE A 230 -2.02 30.40 4.47
CA ILE A 230 -1.36 31.22 5.50
C ILE A 230 -1.30 32.70 5.08
N GLN A 231 -1.35 33.01 3.78
CA GLN A 231 -1.28 34.37 3.26
C GLN A 231 -2.64 35.11 3.28
N ASP A 232 -3.76 34.39 3.40
CA ASP A 232 -5.11 35.02 3.43
C ASP A 232 -5.58 35.34 4.87
N ASP A 233 -4.86 34.93 5.90
CA ASP A 233 -5.15 35.19 7.32
C ASP A 233 -4.29 36.34 7.92
N GLU A 234 -3.45 37.03 7.11
CA GLU A 234 -2.73 38.27 7.45
C GLU A 234 -3.39 39.53 6.80
#